data_a0db7400a5e0f85dea57cb8985db3267
#
_entry.id   a0db7400a5e0f85dea57cb8985db3267
#
_cell.length_a   1.000
_cell.length_b   1.000
_cell.length_c   1.000
_cell.angle_alpha   90.00
_cell.angle_beta   90.00
_cell.angle_gamma   90.00
#
_symmetry.space_group_name_H-M   'P 1'
#
loop_
_entity.id
_entity.type
_entity.pdbx_description
1 polymer ?
#
loop_
_entity_poly.entity_id
_entity_poly.type
_entity_poly.pdbx_seq_one_letter_code
_entity_poly.pdbx_strand_id
1 'polypeptide(L)'
;MLYMCYNKYISGEPPTMTLIAKPAAKVNYLNNRDILKEIHLSKNTYCSFQDRTTDHQFDMILPSVSKINQKTIAEARRNRADRHKRETGLVIDPKKIPNTEVVFRIMTWEHIPMAPKKIPKTATKKKKIEDILDLDDVTEDPLADLVEDVVLNPTHMRVNFPPFWHYRLDENKTPVLVGKSHWRGDLDSGEFCKDHGNMTRKLAMMFMKLCERYATRSNWRGYTYNEEMRGQALLQLSQIGLQFDESKSQNPFAYYTAAITNSFTRILNIEKKNQNIRDDILEMNGLNPSWTRQNSGKAGMAAMSGPVVTTYEE
;
A
#
# COMPACT_ATOMS: atom_id res chain seq x y z
N MET A 1 29.83 -24.75 -5.78
CA MET A 1 30.11 -26.15 -6.12
C MET A 1 29.61 -26.41 -7.55
N LEU A 2 30.53 -26.61 -8.51
CA LEU A 2 30.23 -26.92 -9.90
C LEU A 2 30.11 -28.42 -10.02
N TYR A 3 28.99 -28.95 -10.48
CA TYR A 3 28.84 -30.35 -10.84
C TYR A 3 29.25 -30.53 -12.30
N MET A 4 30.29 -31.38 -12.52
CA MET A 4 30.72 -31.85 -13.84
C MET A 4 29.91 -33.08 -14.22
N CYS A 5 29.17 -33.03 -15.32
CA CYS A 5 28.63 -34.24 -15.97
C CYS A 5 29.53 -34.59 -17.15
N TYR A 6 30.15 -35.77 -17.09
CA TYR A 6 30.92 -36.36 -18.20
C TYR A 6 29.96 -37.12 -19.12
N ASN A 7 29.89 -36.69 -20.37
CA ASN A 7 29.27 -37.47 -21.45
C ASN A 7 30.38 -38.17 -22.26
N LYS A 8 30.40 -39.50 -22.21
CA LYS A 8 31.35 -40.33 -22.93
C LYS A 8 30.82 -40.56 -24.37
N TYR A 9 31.33 -39.86 -25.35
CA TYR A 9 31.07 -40.15 -26.76
C TYR A 9 32.21 -40.96 -27.39
N ILE A 10 31.82 -42.00 -28.15
CA ILE A 10 32.67 -42.94 -28.88
C ILE A 10 32.99 -42.33 -30.27
N SER A 11 33.59 -41.17 -30.33
CA SER A 11 34.17 -40.60 -31.54
C SER A 11 35.24 -39.58 -31.14
N GLY A 12 36.45 -39.77 -31.58
CA GLY A 12 37.69 -39.13 -31.18
C GLY A 12 37.81 -37.59 -31.24
N GLU A 13 36.78 -36.87 -30.89
CA GLU A 13 36.81 -35.41 -30.72
C GLU A 13 37.00 -35.04 -29.24
N PRO A 14 37.76 -33.98 -28.92
CA PRO A 14 37.96 -33.56 -27.55
C PRO A 14 36.63 -33.13 -26.92
N PRO A 15 36.37 -33.43 -25.62
CA PRO A 15 35.10 -33.13 -24.96
C PRO A 15 34.86 -31.62 -24.90
N THR A 16 33.85 -31.15 -25.63
CA THR A 16 33.37 -29.77 -25.51
C THR A 16 32.68 -29.62 -24.16
N MET A 17 33.30 -28.86 -23.25
CA MET A 17 32.74 -28.50 -21.96
C MET A 17 31.56 -27.53 -22.15
N THR A 18 30.34 -28.03 -22.15
CA THR A 18 29.17 -27.21 -22.02
C THR A 18 28.95 -26.86 -20.54
N LEU A 19 29.26 -25.63 -20.20
CA LEU A 19 28.92 -25.06 -18.88
C LEU A 19 27.40 -24.93 -18.79
N ILE A 20 26.73 -25.88 -18.10
CA ILE A 20 25.30 -25.74 -17.74
C ILE A 20 25.24 -24.68 -16.65
N ALA A 21 24.87 -23.44 -17.03
CA ALA A 21 24.61 -22.38 -16.09
C ALA A 21 23.46 -22.83 -15.14
N LYS A 22 23.70 -22.77 -13.83
CA LYS A 22 22.62 -22.99 -12.86
C LYS A 22 21.44 -22.08 -13.20
N PRO A 23 20.20 -22.61 -13.26
CA PRO A 23 19.04 -21.77 -13.46
C PRO A 23 19.02 -20.69 -12.38
N ALA A 24 18.90 -19.42 -12.80
CA ALA A 24 18.82 -18.29 -11.90
C ALA A 24 17.73 -18.54 -10.87
N ALA A 25 18.06 -18.43 -9.58
CA ALA A 25 17.09 -18.62 -8.51
C ALA A 25 15.89 -17.70 -8.75
N LYS A 26 14.65 -18.24 -8.70
CA LYS A 26 13.44 -17.46 -8.87
C LYS A 26 13.42 -16.36 -7.82
N VAL A 27 13.59 -15.12 -8.25
CA VAL A 27 13.54 -13.96 -7.37
C VAL A 27 12.12 -13.80 -6.83
N ASN A 28 11.95 -13.92 -5.53
CA ASN A 28 10.65 -13.69 -4.89
C ASN A 28 10.44 -12.18 -4.69
N TYR A 29 9.79 -11.53 -5.67
CA TYR A 29 9.52 -10.08 -5.65
C TYR A 29 8.49 -9.64 -4.59
N LEU A 30 7.94 -10.53 -3.78
CA LEU A 30 6.91 -10.22 -2.77
C LEU A 30 7.45 -10.33 -1.34
N ASN A 31 8.71 -10.03 -1.14
CA ASN A 31 9.31 -9.94 0.18
C ASN A 31 9.06 -8.53 0.76
N ASN A 32 8.76 -8.43 2.07
CA ASN A 32 8.54 -7.15 2.77
C ASN A 32 9.68 -6.16 2.55
N ARG A 33 10.92 -6.63 2.59
CA ARG A 33 12.12 -5.80 2.38
C ARG A 33 12.15 -5.18 1.00
N ASP A 34 11.84 -5.97 -0.03
CA ASP A 34 11.86 -5.50 -1.42
C ASP A 34 10.73 -4.51 -1.68
N ILE A 35 9.55 -4.76 -1.09
CA ILE A 35 8.41 -3.84 -1.15
C ILE A 35 8.77 -2.52 -0.46
N LEU A 36 9.33 -2.55 0.76
CA LEU A 36 9.78 -1.34 1.48
C LEU A 36 10.81 -0.55 0.67
N LYS A 37 11.79 -1.23 0.07
CA LYS A 37 12.80 -0.59 -0.78
C LYS A 37 12.13 0.16 -1.95
N GLU A 38 11.18 -0.47 -2.63
CA GLU A 38 10.49 0.16 -3.76
C GLU A 38 9.54 1.28 -3.32
N ILE A 39 8.93 1.19 -2.12
CA ILE A 39 8.18 2.30 -1.53
C ILE A 39 9.11 3.50 -1.29
N HIS A 40 10.28 3.28 -0.70
CA HIS A 40 11.25 4.34 -0.46
C HIS A 40 11.73 4.99 -1.76
N LEU A 41 12.06 4.17 -2.77
CA LEU A 41 12.46 4.68 -4.09
C LEU A 41 11.33 5.49 -4.74
N SER A 42 10.09 5.04 -4.63
CA SER A 42 8.93 5.78 -5.15
C SER A 42 8.72 7.10 -4.40
N LYS A 43 8.78 7.10 -3.07
CA LYS A 43 8.67 8.33 -2.26
C LYS A 43 9.80 9.33 -2.53
N ASN A 44 11.00 8.83 -2.80
CA ASN A 44 12.14 9.69 -3.15
C ASN A 44 11.96 10.44 -4.49
N THR A 45 11.09 9.98 -5.38
CA THR A 45 10.75 10.73 -6.61
C THR A 45 10.01 12.04 -6.33
N TYR A 46 9.37 12.14 -5.16
CA TYR A 46 8.67 13.34 -4.68
C TYR A 46 9.60 14.32 -3.95
N CYS A 47 10.90 14.03 -3.87
CA CYS A 47 11.81 14.75 -3.00
C CYS A 47 12.81 15.57 -3.79
N SER A 48 13.16 16.74 -3.21
CA SER A 48 14.37 17.48 -3.55
C SER A 48 15.43 17.21 -2.48
N PHE A 49 16.65 16.92 -2.91
CA PHE A 49 17.80 16.62 -2.05
C PHE A 49 18.95 17.53 -2.42
N GLN A 50 19.78 17.88 -1.43
CA GLN A 50 21.02 18.62 -1.65
C GLN A 50 22.01 17.78 -2.48
N ASP A 51 22.22 16.52 -2.08
CA ASP A 51 22.96 15.51 -2.85
C ASP A 51 22.07 14.29 -3.08
N ARG A 52 21.68 14.03 -4.34
CA ARG A 52 20.85 12.88 -4.71
C ARG A 52 21.54 11.53 -4.52
N THR A 53 22.86 11.50 -4.41
CA THR A 53 23.60 10.24 -4.30
C THR A 53 23.65 9.74 -2.86
N THR A 54 23.77 10.62 -1.89
CA THR A 54 23.96 10.29 -0.47
C THR A 54 22.73 10.56 0.39
N ASP A 55 21.99 11.62 0.12
CA ASP A 55 20.92 12.14 0.99
C ASP A 55 19.56 11.46 0.78
N HIS A 56 19.42 10.67 -0.29
CA HIS A 56 18.20 9.91 -0.58
C HIS A 56 17.98 8.70 0.33
N GLN A 57 19.05 8.21 0.96
CA GLN A 57 18.99 7.10 1.93
C GLN A 57 18.91 7.66 3.35
N PHE A 58 18.18 6.97 4.20
CA PHE A 58 18.09 7.30 5.61
C PHE A 58 18.43 6.10 6.49
N ASP A 59 18.88 6.38 7.69
CA ASP A 59 19.33 5.37 8.63
C ASP A 59 18.31 5.12 9.75
N MET A 60 17.52 6.18 10.08
CA MET A 60 16.51 6.10 11.13
C MET A 60 15.36 7.06 10.85
N ILE A 61 14.13 6.64 11.24
CA ILE A 61 12.93 7.50 11.21
C ILE A 61 12.67 8.02 12.62
N LEU A 62 12.46 9.31 12.77
CA LEU A 62 12.13 9.96 14.02
C LEU A 62 10.90 10.86 13.86
N PRO A 63 10.10 11.04 14.92
CA PRO A 63 8.92 11.91 14.89
C PRO A 63 9.27 13.39 14.95
N SER A 64 10.43 13.77 15.48
CA SER A 64 10.86 15.16 15.64
C SER A 64 12.38 15.27 15.67
N VAL A 65 12.89 16.44 15.27
CA VAL A 65 14.33 16.78 15.33
C VAL A 65 14.85 16.73 16.77
N SER A 66 14.03 17.10 17.76
CA SER A 66 14.39 17.07 19.19
C SER A 66 14.69 15.66 19.72
N LYS A 67 14.28 14.62 19.01
CA LYS A 67 14.58 13.22 19.37
C LYS A 67 15.96 12.76 18.90
N ILE A 68 16.71 13.58 18.18
CA ILE A 68 18.09 13.27 17.78
C ILE A 68 18.97 13.40 19.03
N ASN A 69 19.37 12.28 19.60
CA ASN A 69 20.22 12.21 20.78
C ASN A 69 21.31 11.14 20.62
N GLN A 70 22.20 11.02 21.59
CA GLN A 70 23.35 10.11 21.54
C GLN A 70 22.91 8.64 21.30
N LYS A 71 21.75 8.20 21.87
CA LYS A 71 21.22 6.84 21.69
C LYS A 71 20.73 6.62 20.26
N THR A 72 19.95 7.55 19.72
CA THR A 72 19.43 7.47 18.35
C THR A 72 20.53 7.56 17.30
N ILE A 73 21.58 8.33 17.55
CA ILE A 73 22.78 8.40 16.70
C ILE A 73 23.50 7.03 16.68
N ALA A 74 23.68 6.41 17.86
CA ALA A 74 24.34 5.11 17.94
C ALA A 74 23.52 4.02 17.23
N GLU A 75 22.18 4.07 17.31
CA GLU A 75 21.29 3.15 16.62
C GLU A 75 21.30 3.38 15.11
N ALA A 76 21.26 4.63 14.66
CA ALA A 76 21.35 4.98 13.25
C ALA A 76 22.66 4.51 12.60
N ARG A 77 23.80 4.61 13.33
CA ARG A 77 25.08 4.03 12.89
C ARG A 77 25.02 2.52 12.72
N ARG A 78 24.35 1.80 13.64
CA ARG A 78 24.15 0.34 13.51
C ARG A 78 23.32 0.02 12.27
N ASN A 79 22.20 0.72 12.08
CA ASN A 79 21.35 0.54 10.92
C ASN A 79 22.10 0.78 9.59
N ARG A 80 22.98 1.80 9.57
CA ARG A 80 23.84 2.07 8.41
C ARG A 80 24.86 0.96 8.18
N ALA A 81 25.52 0.47 9.22
CA ALA A 81 26.46 -0.65 9.13
C ALA A 81 25.77 -1.92 8.62
N ASP A 82 24.57 -2.22 9.13
CA ASP A 82 23.76 -3.36 8.69
C ASP A 82 23.28 -3.21 7.23
N ARG A 83 22.95 -1.99 6.80
CA ARG A 83 22.62 -1.72 5.41
C ARG A 83 23.83 -1.94 4.52
N HIS A 84 24.99 -1.38 4.86
CA HIS A 84 26.23 -1.55 4.13
C HIS A 84 26.63 -3.04 4.00
N LYS A 85 26.54 -3.78 5.10
CA LYS A 85 26.77 -5.25 5.08
C LYS A 85 25.84 -5.97 4.09
N ARG A 86 24.58 -5.55 4.02
CA ARG A 86 23.59 -6.16 3.09
C ARG A 86 23.85 -5.80 1.62
N GLU A 87 24.34 -4.60 1.36
CA GLU A 87 24.56 -4.10 -0.01
C GLU A 87 25.91 -4.54 -0.58
N THR A 88 26.96 -4.48 0.22
CA THR A 88 28.33 -4.75 -0.23
C THR A 88 28.90 -6.08 0.27
N GLY A 89 28.26 -6.69 1.29
CA GLY A 89 28.80 -7.88 1.98
C GLY A 89 29.92 -7.56 2.99
N LEU A 90 30.40 -6.32 3.03
CA LEU A 90 31.46 -5.88 3.95
C LEU A 90 30.88 -5.47 5.30
N VAL A 91 31.55 -5.89 6.39
CA VAL A 91 31.17 -5.52 7.77
C VAL A 91 31.98 -4.29 8.19
N ILE A 92 31.30 -3.20 8.46
CA ILE A 92 31.91 -1.97 9.00
C ILE A 92 31.54 -1.88 10.49
N ASP A 93 32.50 -1.52 11.33
CA ASP A 93 32.25 -1.23 12.73
C ASP A 93 31.38 0.03 12.83
N PRO A 94 30.20 0.00 13.50
CA PRO A 94 29.34 1.17 13.67
C PRO A 94 30.04 2.36 14.32
N LYS A 95 31.07 2.14 15.14
CA LYS A 95 31.85 3.20 15.80
C LYS A 95 32.72 3.99 14.84
N LYS A 96 33.11 3.38 13.70
CA LYS A 96 33.95 4.03 12.69
C LYS A 96 33.16 4.93 11.74
N ILE A 97 31.81 4.82 11.74
CA ILE A 97 30.94 5.64 10.91
C ILE A 97 30.86 7.05 11.55
N PRO A 98 31.25 8.13 10.82
CA PRO A 98 31.14 9.47 11.35
C PRO A 98 29.67 9.90 11.49
N ASN A 99 29.39 10.81 12.44
CA ASN A 99 28.04 11.35 12.64
C ASN A 99 27.53 12.10 11.42
N THR A 100 28.43 12.76 10.70
CA THR A 100 28.15 13.58 9.50
C THR A 100 27.62 12.76 8.33
N GLU A 101 27.81 11.46 8.32
CA GLU A 101 27.27 10.60 7.27
C GLU A 101 25.85 10.07 7.57
N VAL A 102 25.43 10.10 8.84
CA VAL A 102 24.14 9.54 9.27
C VAL A 102 23.00 10.46 8.88
N VAL A 103 21.97 9.89 8.23
CA VAL A 103 20.79 10.63 7.77
C VAL A 103 19.56 10.21 8.57
N PHE A 104 18.90 11.19 9.18
CA PHE A 104 17.66 11.03 9.91
C PHE A 104 16.47 11.48 9.05
N ARG A 105 15.41 10.67 9.00
CA ARG A 105 14.15 11.04 8.36
C ARG A 105 13.16 11.47 9.43
N ILE A 106 12.72 12.71 9.39
CA ILE A 106 11.64 13.24 10.23
C ILE A 106 10.35 13.21 9.41
N MET A 107 9.36 12.40 9.82
CA MET A 107 8.11 12.22 9.11
C MET A 107 6.97 12.76 9.97
N THR A 108 6.34 13.86 9.54
CA THR A 108 5.24 14.50 10.25
C THR A 108 4.31 15.25 9.29
N TRP A 109 3.01 15.29 9.63
CA TRP A 109 2.03 16.09 8.90
C TRP A 109 2.22 17.59 9.07
N GLU A 110 2.98 18.03 10.06
CA GLU A 110 3.29 19.42 10.32
C GLU A 110 4.15 20.07 9.22
N HIS A 111 4.79 19.25 8.37
CA HIS A 111 5.57 19.72 7.22
C HIS A 111 4.69 20.21 6.06
N ILE A 112 3.37 20.06 6.13
CA ILE A 112 2.46 20.58 5.10
C ILE A 112 2.26 22.09 5.34
N PRO A 113 2.52 22.96 4.34
CA PRO A 113 2.22 24.37 4.46
C PRO A 113 0.74 24.58 4.74
N MET A 114 0.39 25.40 5.72
CA MET A 114 -1.00 25.79 5.94
C MET A 114 -1.48 26.60 4.74
N ALA A 115 -2.58 26.14 4.11
CA ALA A 115 -3.24 26.97 3.11
C ALA A 115 -3.74 28.28 3.78
N PRO A 116 -3.58 29.45 3.14
CA PRO A 116 -4.12 30.68 3.67
C PRO A 116 -5.62 30.49 3.89
N LYS A 117 -6.12 30.84 5.09
CA LYS A 117 -7.55 30.75 5.44
C LYS A 117 -8.34 31.49 4.37
N LYS A 118 -9.11 30.79 3.55
CA LYS A 118 -10.11 31.44 2.71
C LYS A 118 -11.09 32.10 3.66
N ILE A 119 -11.14 33.43 3.65
CA ILE A 119 -12.14 34.20 4.38
C ILE A 119 -13.50 33.63 3.94
N PRO A 120 -14.36 33.16 4.86
CA PRO A 120 -15.65 32.62 4.48
C PRO A 120 -16.40 33.73 3.77
N LYS A 121 -16.70 33.56 2.49
CA LYS A 121 -17.69 34.39 1.81
C LYS A 121 -18.96 34.18 2.60
N THR A 122 -19.46 35.26 3.20
CA THR A 122 -20.68 35.39 3.99
C THR A 122 -21.73 34.36 3.61
N ALA A 123 -22.18 33.60 4.63
CA ALA A 123 -23.18 32.57 4.50
C ALA A 123 -24.44 33.13 3.81
N THR A 124 -24.60 32.82 2.55
CA THR A 124 -25.89 32.97 1.88
C THR A 124 -26.82 31.92 2.46
N LYS A 125 -27.90 32.41 3.04
CA LYS A 125 -28.98 31.71 3.71
C LYS A 125 -29.25 30.29 3.16
N LYS A 126 -29.28 29.29 4.06
CA LYS A 126 -29.87 27.97 3.81
C LYS A 126 -31.29 28.19 3.27
N LYS A 127 -31.50 27.95 1.99
CA LYS A 127 -32.81 27.68 1.44
C LYS A 127 -33.20 26.26 1.88
N LYS A 128 -34.38 26.18 2.53
CA LYS A 128 -35.03 24.91 2.85
C LYS A 128 -35.11 24.03 1.61
N ILE A 129 -34.55 22.84 1.71
CA ILE A 129 -34.75 21.76 0.74
C ILE A 129 -36.04 21.06 1.19
N GLU A 130 -37.15 21.51 0.67
CA GLU A 130 -38.43 20.82 0.82
C GLU A 130 -39.19 20.64 -0.52
N ASP A 131 -38.68 21.13 -1.61
CA ASP A 131 -39.33 20.97 -2.94
C ASP A 131 -38.28 20.64 -4.01
N ILE A 132 -37.87 19.42 -4.16
CA ILE A 132 -37.45 18.81 -5.44
C ILE A 132 -37.41 17.30 -5.19
N LEU A 133 -38.56 16.66 -5.30
CA LEU A 133 -38.68 15.27 -5.71
C LEU A 133 -38.72 15.28 -7.24
N ASP A 134 -37.59 15.13 -7.87
CA ASP A 134 -37.47 14.62 -9.22
C ASP A 134 -36.33 13.61 -9.24
N LEU A 135 -36.75 12.37 -9.48
CA LEU A 135 -35.89 11.24 -9.81
C LEU A 135 -35.19 11.59 -11.12
N ASP A 136 -33.89 11.54 -11.10
CA ASP A 136 -32.97 11.17 -12.20
C ASP A 136 -31.66 11.94 -12.01
N ASP A 137 -30.81 11.50 -11.11
CA ASP A 137 -29.35 11.47 -11.33
C ASP A 137 -28.66 10.77 -10.14
N VAL A 138 -28.54 9.43 -10.22
CA VAL A 138 -27.71 8.65 -9.30
C VAL A 138 -26.34 8.50 -9.92
N THR A 139 -25.57 9.57 -9.90
CA THR A 139 -24.11 9.53 -10.13
C THR A 139 -23.39 10.07 -8.90
N GLU A 140 -23.65 9.52 -7.74
CA GLU A 140 -22.74 9.65 -6.61
C GLU A 140 -21.89 8.39 -6.51
N ASP A 141 -20.63 8.60 -6.80
CA ASP A 141 -19.56 7.59 -6.74
C ASP A 141 -19.44 7.09 -5.29
N PRO A 142 -19.86 5.83 -4.97
CA PRO A 142 -19.79 5.34 -3.59
C PRO A 142 -18.36 5.11 -3.10
N LEU A 143 -17.36 5.50 -3.93
CA LEU A 143 -15.95 5.45 -3.58
C LEU A 143 -15.51 6.58 -2.65
N ALA A 144 -16.29 7.66 -2.51
CA ALA A 144 -15.93 8.80 -1.70
C ALA A 144 -16.00 8.49 -0.19
N ASP A 145 -16.92 7.62 0.24
CA ASP A 145 -17.22 7.38 1.66
C ASP A 145 -16.24 6.46 2.40
N LEU A 146 -15.29 5.81 1.71
CA LEU A 146 -14.30 4.92 2.36
C LEU A 146 -12.95 5.58 2.64
N VAL A 147 -12.80 6.87 2.37
CA VAL A 147 -11.58 7.65 2.68
C VAL A 147 -11.78 8.52 3.93
N GLU A 148 -12.94 8.49 4.53
CA GLU A 148 -13.25 9.26 5.73
C GLU A 148 -12.88 8.50 6.99
N ASP A 149 -11.61 8.57 7.40
CA ASP A 149 -11.21 8.54 8.82
C ASP A 149 -9.78 9.03 9.02
N VAL A 150 -9.33 9.94 8.16
CA VAL A 150 -8.25 10.83 8.54
C VAL A 150 -8.91 12.20 8.77
N VAL A 151 -9.09 12.57 10.04
CA VAL A 151 -9.48 13.93 10.42
C VAL A 151 -8.41 14.88 9.91
N LEU A 152 -8.48 15.19 8.63
CA LEU A 152 -7.67 16.20 8.00
C LEU A 152 -8.28 17.54 8.42
N ASN A 153 -7.54 18.32 9.21
CA ASN A 153 -7.87 19.70 9.40
C ASN A 153 -8.17 20.32 8.03
N PRO A 154 -9.33 21.00 7.83
CA PRO A 154 -9.74 21.49 6.50
C PRO A 154 -8.79 22.51 5.88
N THR A 155 -7.73 22.88 6.59
CA THR A 155 -6.68 23.83 6.18
C THR A 155 -5.46 23.15 5.56
N HIS A 156 -5.33 21.82 5.59
CA HIS A 156 -4.15 21.14 5.04
C HIS A 156 -4.38 20.66 3.61
N MET A 157 -3.37 20.81 2.76
CA MET A 157 -3.38 20.20 1.43
C MET A 157 -3.35 18.67 1.55
N ARG A 158 -4.23 17.96 0.81
CA ARG A 158 -4.18 16.49 0.74
C ARG A 158 -2.91 16.04 0.03
N VAL A 159 -2.13 15.21 0.69
CA VAL A 159 -0.94 14.55 0.15
C VAL A 159 -1.04 13.04 0.32
N ASN A 160 -0.36 12.30 -0.52
CA ASN A 160 -0.43 10.83 -0.57
C ASN A 160 0.27 10.13 0.60
N PHE A 161 1.20 10.79 1.28
CA PHE A 161 1.87 10.25 2.47
C PHE A 161 2.37 11.39 3.35
N PRO A 162 2.65 11.15 4.65
CA PRO A 162 3.18 12.18 5.54
C PRO A 162 4.48 12.74 4.98
N PRO A 163 4.59 14.06 4.75
CA PRO A 163 5.82 14.64 4.26
C PRO A 163 6.96 14.37 5.22
N PHE A 164 8.13 14.12 4.69
CA PHE A 164 9.33 13.90 5.47
C PHE A 164 10.47 14.81 5.04
N TRP A 165 11.29 15.16 6.00
CA TRP A 165 12.51 15.89 5.81
C TRP A 165 13.69 15.03 6.23
N HIS A 166 14.81 15.15 5.50
CA HIS A 166 16.05 14.49 5.84
C HIS A 166 17.00 15.47 6.50
N TYR A 167 17.55 15.03 7.62
CA TYR A 167 18.55 15.78 8.37
C TYR A 167 19.83 14.98 8.46
N ARG A 168 20.94 15.67 8.27
CA ARG A 168 22.29 15.18 8.53
C ARG A 168 22.86 15.97 9.69
N LEU A 169 23.77 15.38 10.45
CA LEU A 169 24.46 16.12 11.51
C LEU A 169 25.73 16.73 10.97
N ASP A 170 25.96 17.99 11.31
CA ASP A 170 27.22 18.68 11.07
C ASP A 170 28.29 18.21 12.08
N GLU A 171 29.54 18.65 11.92
CA GLU A 171 30.64 18.40 12.85
C GLU A 171 30.30 18.80 14.29
N ASN A 172 29.56 19.88 14.46
CA ASN A 172 29.04 20.39 15.73
C ASN A 172 27.81 19.64 16.26
N LYS A 173 27.39 18.54 15.61
CA LYS A 173 26.16 17.77 15.91
C LYS A 173 24.86 18.57 15.75
N THR A 174 24.90 19.68 15.03
CA THR A 174 23.71 20.44 14.67
C THR A 174 22.97 19.74 13.51
N PRO A 175 21.64 19.58 13.55
CA PRO A 175 20.89 18.97 12.45
C PRO A 175 20.78 19.94 11.28
N VAL A 176 21.33 19.57 10.14
CA VAL A 176 21.25 20.30 8.87
C VAL A 176 20.26 19.63 7.95
N LEU A 177 19.37 20.40 7.36
CA LEU A 177 18.37 19.92 6.41
C LEU A 177 19.02 19.63 5.06
N VAL A 178 18.92 18.38 4.58
CA VAL A 178 19.53 17.92 3.32
C VAL A 178 18.52 17.41 2.30
N GLY A 179 17.24 17.31 2.66
CA GLY A 179 16.20 16.89 1.74
C GLY A 179 14.79 17.16 2.25
N LYS A 180 13.88 17.52 1.35
CA LYS A 180 12.45 17.72 1.62
C LYS A 180 11.61 16.90 0.66
N SER A 181 10.62 16.18 1.18
CA SER A 181 9.61 15.50 0.36
C SER A 181 8.50 16.49 -0.06
N HIS A 182 7.79 16.17 -1.14
CA HIS A 182 6.78 17.04 -1.74
C HIS A 182 7.33 18.44 -2.03
N TRP A 183 8.57 18.50 -2.47
CA TRP A 183 9.30 19.74 -2.69
C TRP A 183 9.95 19.75 -4.06
N ARG A 184 9.77 20.82 -4.81
CA ARG A 184 10.35 20.99 -6.14
C ARG A 184 11.26 22.21 -6.14
N GLY A 185 12.47 22.07 -6.67
CA GLY A 185 13.49 23.11 -6.70
C GLY A 185 14.50 22.99 -5.56
N ASP A 186 15.22 24.06 -5.29
CA ASP A 186 16.21 24.10 -4.22
C ASP A 186 15.54 24.07 -2.85
N LEU A 187 16.26 23.58 -1.84
CA LEU A 187 15.70 23.39 -0.50
C LEU A 187 15.22 24.68 0.17
N ASP A 188 15.84 25.83 -0.19
CA ASP A 188 15.51 27.12 0.40
C ASP A 188 14.53 27.93 -0.45
N SER A 189 14.68 27.93 -1.78
CA SER A 189 13.90 28.74 -2.72
C SER A 189 12.81 27.96 -3.46
N GLY A 190 12.74 26.63 -3.28
CA GLY A 190 11.74 25.80 -3.95
C GLY A 190 10.33 25.94 -3.36
N GLU A 191 9.39 25.21 -3.96
CA GLU A 191 7.97 25.23 -3.60
C GLU A 191 7.45 23.86 -3.21
N PHE A 192 6.39 23.85 -2.40
CA PHE A 192 5.67 22.63 -2.04
C PHE A 192 4.85 22.14 -3.23
N CYS A 193 5.11 20.90 -3.68
CA CYS A 193 4.46 20.27 -4.82
C CYS A 193 4.00 18.85 -4.49
N LYS A 194 2.69 18.59 -4.58
CA LYS A 194 2.11 17.28 -4.25
C LYS A 194 2.15 16.26 -5.39
N ASP A 195 2.26 16.72 -6.64
CA ASP A 195 1.93 15.90 -7.82
C ASP A 195 3.14 15.56 -8.72
N HIS A 196 4.37 15.87 -8.31
CA HIS A 196 5.54 15.73 -9.20
C HIS A 196 6.24 14.36 -9.15
N GLY A 197 5.88 13.49 -8.23
CA GLY A 197 6.50 12.17 -8.07
C GLY A 197 5.66 11.04 -8.64
N ASN A 198 6.28 9.89 -8.84
CA ASN A 198 5.66 8.72 -9.43
C ASN A 198 6.00 7.43 -8.66
N MET A 199 5.09 6.48 -8.72
CA MET A 199 5.35 5.11 -8.28
C MET A 199 6.34 4.42 -9.22
N THR A 200 7.33 3.70 -8.68
CA THR A 200 8.26 2.92 -9.50
C THR A 200 7.55 1.80 -10.24
N ARG A 201 7.95 1.53 -11.49
CA ARG A 201 7.43 0.40 -12.27
C ARG A 201 7.51 -0.93 -11.52
N LYS A 202 8.55 -1.13 -10.73
CA LYS A 202 8.77 -2.37 -9.98
C LYS A 202 7.76 -2.51 -8.84
N LEU A 203 7.43 -1.42 -8.12
CA LEU A 203 6.36 -1.43 -7.11
C LEU A 203 5.00 -1.73 -7.74
N ALA A 204 4.67 -1.11 -8.88
CA ALA A 204 3.45 -1.41 -9.61
C ALA A 204 3.35 -2.89 -10.02
N MET A 205 4.45 -3.48 -10.53
CA MET A 205 4.51 -4.92 -10.84
C MET A 205 4.34 -5.80 -9.60
N MET A 206 4.86 -5.39 -8.44
CA MET A 206 4.65 -6.09 -7.18
C MET A 206 3.18 -6.08 -6.77
N PHE A 207 2.47 -4.96 -6.93
CA PHE A 207 1.03 -4.85 -6.67
C PHE A 207 0.22 -5.75 -7.61
N MET A 208 0.52 -5.77 -8.90
CA MET A 208 -0.13 -6.67 -9.85
C MET A 208 0.00 -8.13 -9.41
N LYS A 209 1.22 -8.58 -9.10
CA LYS A 209 1.48 -9.95 -8.64
C LYS A 209 0.81 -10.26 -7.29
N LEU A 210 0.71 -9.26 -6.40
CA LEU A 210 0.05 -9.43 -5.12
C LEU A 210 -1.46 -9.66 -5.32
N CYS A 211 -2.12 -8.87 -6.17
CA CYS A 211 -3.52 -9.03 -6.53
C CYS A 211 -3.78 -10.39 -7.23
N GLU A 212 -2.95 -10.78 -8.19
CA GLU A 212 -3.03 -12.08 -8.87
C GLU A 212 -2.98 -13.24 -7.88
N ARG A 213 -1.96 -13.27 -7.02
CA ARG A 213 -1.80 -14.32 -6.01
C ARG A 213 -2.93 -14.34 -4.98
N TYR A 214 -3.49 -13.16 -4.67
CA TYR A 214 -4.62 -13.07 -3.76
C TYR A 214 -5.89 -13.63 -4.39
N ALA A 215 -6.14 -13.33 -5.66
CA ALA A 215 -7.29 -13.79 -6.43
C ALA A 215 -7.34 -15.32 -6.62
N THR A 216 -6.18 -15.99 -6.61
CA THR A 216 -6.10 -17.46 -6.75
C THR A 216 -6.38 -18.22 -5.46
N ARG A 217 -6.55 -17.55 -4.31
CA ARG A 217 -6.89 -18.21 -3.04
C ARG A 217 -8.24 -18.92 -3.13
N SER A 218 -8.38 -20.01 -2.39
CA SER A 218 -9.60 -20.84 -2.37
C SER A 218 -10.87 -20.02 -2.11
N ASN A 219 -10.79 -18.99 -1.28
CA ASN A 219 -11.92 -18.13 -0.93
C ASN A 219 -12.44 -17.30 -2.11
N TRP A 220 -11.63 -17.05 -3.14
CA TRP A 220 -11.93 -16.08 -4.19
C TRP A 220 -11.97 -16.66 -5.60
N ARG A 221 -11.22 -17.73 -5.86
CA ARG A 221 -11.07 -18.31 -7.21
C ARG A 221 -12.35 -18.83 -7.86
N GLY A 222 -13.39 -19.08 -7.07
CA GLY A 222 -14.66 -19.63 -7.55
C GLY A 222 -15.68 -18.61 -8.04
N TYR A 223 -15.41 -17.32 -7.87
CA TYR A 223 -16.33 -16.26 -8.29
C TYR A 223 -16.14 -15.90 -9.76
N THR A 224 -17.24 -15.76 -10.51
CA THR A 224 -17.22 -15.37 -11.94
C THR A 224 -16.68 -13.97 -12.16
N TYR A 225 -16.84 -13.07 -11.19
CA TYR A 225 -16.36 -11.69 -11.19
C TYR A 225 -15.00 -11.52 -10.49
N ASN A 226 -14.19 -12.58 -10.44
CA ASN A 226 -12.85 -12.57 -9.83
C ASN A 226 -11.92 -11.53 -10.50
N GLU A 227 -12.01 -11.39 -11.84
CA GLU A 227 -11.23 -10.42 -12.59
C GLU A 227 -11.58 -8.98 -12.22
N GLU A 228 -12.85 -8.68 -11.99
CA GLU A 228 -13.32 -7.38 -11.53
C GLU A 228 -12.81 -7.09 -10.12
N MET A 229 -12.90 -8.05 -9.19
CA MET A 229 -12.30 -7.94 -7.86
C MET A 229 -10.81 -7.60 -7.93
N ARG A 230 -10.08 -8.27 -8.84
CA ARG A 230 -8.65 -8.03 -9.06
C ARG A 230 -8.38 -6.64 -9.61
N GLY A 231 -9.15 -6.22 -10.60
CA GLY A 231 -9.05 -4.89 -11.20
C GLY A 231 -9.28 -3.77 -10.18
N GLN A 232 -10.35 -3.89 -9.40
CA GLN A 232 -10.69 -2.92 -8.35
C GLN A 232 -9.62 -2.87 -7.24
N ALA A 233 -9.09 -4.02 -6.82
CA ALA A 233 -8.01 -4.06 -5.84
C ALA A 233 -6.73 -3.40 -6.37
N LEU A 234 -6.40 -3.58 -7.64
CA LEU A 234 -5.26 -2.93 -8.26
C LEU A 234 -5.44 -1.41 -8.33
N LEU A 235 -6.65 -0.95 -8.67
CA LEU A 235 -7.00 0.47 -8.66
C LEU A 235 -6.83 1.05 -7.25
N GLN A 236 -7.36 0.38 -6.24
CA GLN A 236 -7.19 0.82 -4.84
C GLN A 236 -5.71 0.87 -4.43
N LEU A 237 -4.92 -0.17 -4.75
CA LEU A 237 -3.48 -0.18 -4.45
C LEU A 237 -2.72 0.94 -5.17
N SER A 238 -3.13 1.35 -6.36
CA SER A 238 -2.51 2.49 -7.06
C SER A 238 -2.74 3.80 -6.31
N GLN A 239 -3.88 3.96 -5.66
CA GLN A 239 -4.22 5.15 -4.87
C GLN A 239 -3.53 5.19 -3.51
N ILE A 240 -3.52 4.04 -2.79
CA ILE A 240 -3.00 3.98 -1.42
C ILE A 240 -1.56 3.47 -1.33
N GLY A 241 -0.95 3.09 -2.45
CA GLY A 241 0.35 2.40 -2.47
C GLY A 241 1.48 3.15 -1.77
N LEU A 242 1.46 4.47 -1.78
CA LEU A 242 2.44 5.31 -1.11
C LEU A 242 1.98 5.80 0.28
N GLN A 243 0.74 5.51 0.69
CA GLN A 243 0.21 5.92 2.00
C GLN A 243 0.75 5.09 3.16
N PHE A 244 1.44 3.98 2.85
CA PHE A 244 2.07 3.17 3.89
C PHE A 244 3.04 4.02 4.73
N ASP A 245 2.85 4.00 6.07
CA ASP A 245 3.64 4.78 7.01
C ASP A 245 4.71 3.88 7.66
N GLU A 246 5.95 4.06 7.22
CA GLU A 246 7.11 3.31 7.68
C GLU A 246 7.49 3.64 9.12
N SER A 247 7.01 4.76 9.67
CA SER A 247 7.25 5.11 11.07
C SER A 247 6.43 4.24 12.03
N LYS A 248 5.27 3.74 11.58
CA LYS A 248 4.35 2.95 12.38
C LYS A 248 4.53 1.44 12.20
N SER A 249 4.96 1.00 11.03
CA SER A 249 5.06 -0.43 10.72
C SER A 249 6.16 -0.72 9.71
N GLN A 250 6.76 -1.91 9.82
CA GLN A 250 7.72 -2.44 8.86
C GLN A 250 7.13 -3.58 8.00
N ASN A 251 5.81 -3.81 8.07
CA ASN A 251 5.13 -4.88 7.35
C ASN A 251 4.16 -4.34 6.29
N PRO A 252 4.65 -3.86 5.13
CA PRO A 252 3.82 -3.38 4.04
C PRO A 252 2.95 -4.48 3.44
N PHE A 253 3.39 -5.73 3.49
CA PHE A 253 2.63 -6.86 2.95
C PHE A 253 1.29 -7.03 3.67
N ALA A 254 1.26 -6.93 5.01
CA ALA A 254 0.03 -6.99 5.78
C ALA A 254 -0.92 -5.84 5.44
N TYR A 255 -0.38 -4.62 5.31
CA TYR A 255 -1.14 -3.43 4.94
C TYR A 255 -1.84 -3.59 3.58
N TYR A 256 -1.10 -4.00 2.54
CA TYR A 256 -1.66 -4.16 1.20
C TYR A 256 -2.60 -5.36 1.09
N THR A 257 -2.32 -6.46 1.80
CA THR A 257 -3.25 -7.61 1.80
C THR A 257 -4.57 -7.26 2.48
N ALA A 258 -4.58 -6.46 3.53
CA ALA A 258 -5.80 -5.95 4.14
C ALA A 258 -6.61 -5.08 3.17
N ALA A 259 -5.95 -4.17 2.45
CA ALA A 259 -6.58 -3.34 1.44
C ALA A 259 -7.21 -4.18 0.30
N ILE A 260 -6.49 -5.20 -0.20
CA ILE A 260 -7.02 -6.13 -1.20
C ILE A 260 -8.25 -6.87 -0.67
N THR A 261 -8.18 -7.36 0.58
CA THR A 261 -9.32 -8.05 1.22
C THR A 261 -10.55 -7.15 1.25
N ASN A 262 -10.39 -5.90 1.68
CA ASN A 262 -11.48 -4.94 1.75
C ASN A 262 -12.08 -4.66 0.35
N SER A 263 -11.23 -4.50 -0.66
CA SER A 263 -11.65 -4.29 -2.04
C SER A 263 -12.44 -5.50 -2.58
N PHE A 264 -11.95 -6.73 -2.36
CA PHE A 264 -12.63 -7.95 -2.78
C PHE A 264 -13.98 -8.12 -2.07
N THR A 265 -14.03 -7.88 -0.75
CA THR A 265 -15.27 -7.94 0.03
C THR A 265 -16.28 -6.90 -0.44
N ARG A 266 -15.83 -5.71 -0.83
CA ARG A 266 -16.68 -4.66 -1.38
C ARG A 266 -17.37 -5.14 -2.67
N ILE A 267 -16.63 -5.64 -3.64
CA ILE A 267 -17.20 -6.16 -4.90
C ILE A 267 -18.15 -7.32 -4.60
N LEU A 268 -17.76 -8.26 -3.72
CA LEU A 268 -18.63 -9.35 -3.30
C LEU A 268 -19.99 -8.84 -2.74
N ASN A 269 -19.96 -7.80 -1.92
CA ASN A 269 -21.17 -7.23 -1.35
C ASN A 269 -22.03 -6.54 -2.41
N ILE A 270 -21.42 -5.83 -3.37
CA ILE A 270 -22.12 -5.24 -4.50
C ILE A 270 -22.81 -6.33 -5.33
N GLU A 271 -22.09 -7.40 -5.69
CA GLU A 271 -22.63 -8.48 -6.48
C GLU A 271 -23.74 -9.26 -5.74
N LYS A 272 -23.62 -9.46 -4.44
CA LYS A 272 -24.71 -10.03 -3.63
C LYS A 272 -25.95 -9.11 -3.64
N LYS A 273 -25.77 -7.82 -3.53
CA LYS A 273 -26.88 -6.87 -3.61
C LYS A 273 -27.55 -6.90 -4.99
N ASN A 274 -26.76 -6.93 -6.06
CA ASN A 274 -27.26 -7.03 -7.42
C ASN A 274 -28.02 -8.37 -7.63
N GLN A 275 -27.52 -9.47 -7.08
CA GLN A 275 -28.21 -10.77 -7.12
C GLN A 275 -29.57 -10.70 -6.40
N ASN A 276 -29.62 -10.11 -5.22
CA ASN A 276 -30.87 -9.95 -4.48
C ASN A 276 -31.90 -9.13 -5.27
N ILE A 277 -31.46 -8.00 -5.88
CA ILE A 277 -32.35 -7.19 -6.72
C ILE A 277 -32.87 -7.98 -7.92
N ARG A 278 -32.01 -8.75 -8.59
CA ARG A 278 -32.46 -9.63 -9.69
C ARG A 278 -33.47 -10.67 -9.23
N ASP A 279 -33.23 -11.28 -8.08
CA ASP A 279 -34.13 -12.28 -7.49
C ASP A 279 -35.49 -11.66 -7.12
N ASP A 280 -35.51 -10.44 -6.54
CA ASP A 280 -36.74 -9.70 -6.25
C ASP A 280 -37.55 -9.42 -7.51
N ILE A 281 -36.89 -8.99 -8.58
CA ILE A 281 -37.55 -8.74 -9.90
C ILE A 281 -38.13 -10.04 -10.46
N LEU A 282 -37.41 -11.16 -10.37
CA LEU A 282 -37.91 -12.46 -10.86
C LEU A 282 -39.15 -12.89 -10.09
N GLU A 283 -39.13 -12.81 -8.76
CA GLU A 283 -40.28 -13.13 -7.91
C GLU A 283 -41.49 -12.22 -8.20
N MET A 284 -41.29 -10.93 -8.38
CA MET A 284 -42.36 -9.98 -8.75
C MET A 284 -43.03 -10.32 -10.09
N ASN A 285 -42.27 -10.92 -11.02
CA ASN A 285 -42.79 -11.37 -12.31
C ASN A 285 -43.28 -12.87 -12.31
N GLY A 286 -43.39 -13.49 -11.13
CA GLY A 286 -43.84 -14.88 -10.99
C GLY A 286 -42.84 -15.93 -11.49
N LEU A 287 -41.55 -15.53 -11.63
CA LEU A 287 -40.46 -16.40 -12.05
C LEU A 287 -39.68 -16.91 -10.82
N ASN A 288 -38.97 -18.05 -11.00
CA ASN A 288 -38.16 -18.60 -9.93
C ASN A 288 -36.88 -17.77 -9.68
N PRO A 289 -36.58 -17.39 -8.43
CA PRO A 289 -35.34 -16.72 -8.07
C PRO A 289 -34.14 -17.67 -8.18
N SER A 290 -32.93 -17.15 -7.91
CA SER A 290 -31.70 -17.93 -7.95
C SER A 290 -31.73 -19.12 -6.97
N TRP A 291 -30.99 -20.18 -7.32
CA TRP A 291 -30.86 -21.37 -6.48
C TRP A 291 -30.47 -21.08 -5.03
N THR A 292 -29.59 -20.11 -4.81
CA THR A 292 -29.14 -19.71 -3.48
C THR A 292 -30.31 -19.19 -2.64
N ARG A 293 -31.20 -18.38 -3.22
CA ARG A 293 -32.37 -17.83 -2.52
C ARG A 293 -33.42 -18.92 -2.26
N GLN A 294 -33.66 -19.81 -3.23
CA GLN A 294 -34.58 -20.94 -3.05
C GLN A 294 -34.16 -21.87 -1.88
N ASN A 295 -32.83 -22.13 -1.75
CA ASN A 295 -32.34 -22.97 -0.67
C ASN A 295 -32.36 -22.26 0.69
N SER A 296 -32.13 -20.95 0.76
CA SER A 296 -32.22 -20.21 2.02
C SER A 296 -33.66 -20.13 2.52
N GLY A 297 -34.65 -20.05 1.63
CA GLY A 297 -36.06 -20.12 1.99
C GLY A 297 -36.44 -21.49 2.54
N LYS A 298 -35.97 -22.59 1.92
CA LYS A 298 -36.21 -23.98 2.40
C LYS A 298 -35.56 -24.26 3.76
N ALA A 299 -34.35 -23.75 4.00
CA ALA A 299 -33.66 -23.88 5.30
C ALA A 299 -34.41 -23.12 6.42
N GLY A 300 -34.97 -21.96 6.12
CA GLY A 300 -35.82 -21.21 7.06
C GLY A 300 -37.12 -21.90 7.41
N MET A 301 -37.78 -22.54 6.43
CA MET A 301 -39.00 -23.35 6.68
C MET A 301 -38.69 -24.60 7.48
N ALA A 302 -37.58 -25.29 7.21
CA ALA A 302 -37.17 -26.47 7.96
C ALA A 302 -36.82 -26.16 9.43
N ALA A 303 -36.33 -24.98 9.70
CA ALA A 303 -36.02 -24.51 11.06
C ALA A 303 -37.27 -24.12 11.86
N MET A 304 -38.37 -23.78 11.18
CA MET A 304 -39.65 -23.45 11.82
C MET A 304 -40.55 -24.70 12.06
N SER A 305 -40.30 -25.79 11.34
CA SER A 305 -40.94 -27.09 11.62
C SER A 305 -40.08 -27.85 12.63
N GLY A 306 -40.10 -27.43 13.89
CA GLY A 306 -39.59 -28.23 15.01
C GLY A 306 -40.33 -29.56 15.12
N PRO A 307 -39.73 -30.61 15.73
CA PRO A 307 -40.35 -31.94 15.83
C PRO A 307 -41.67 -31.80 16.58
N VAL A 308 -42.76 -32.24 15.92
CA VAL A 308 -44.06 -32.41 16.54
C VAL A 308 -43.89 -33.50 17.60
N VAL A 309 -43.87 -33.11 18.86
CA VAL A 309 -43.93 -34.07 19.98
C VAL A 309 -45.36 -34.61 20.01
N THR A 310 -45.56 -35.80 19.45
CA THR A 310 -46.78 -36.59 19.68
C THR A 310 -46.69 -37.14 21.09
N THR A 311 -47.36 -36.48 22.01
CA THR A 311 -47.70 -37.09 23.32
C THR A 311 -48.77 -38.14 23.08
N TYR A 312 -48.41 -39.39 23.21
CA TYR A 312 -49.38 -40.49 23.39
C TYR A 312 -49.77 -40.46 24.87
N GLU A 313 -51.04 -40.11 25.15
CA GLU A 313 -51.65 -40.36 26.44
C GLU A 313 -52.11 -41.82 26.44
N GLU A 314 -51.68 -42.60 27.47
CA GLU A 314 -52.27 -43.83 27.92
C GLU A 314 -53.37 -43.58 28.95
#